data_239c0eef6ff5529c56b6ecb38804f089
#
_entry.id   239c0eef6ff5529c56b6ecb38804f089
#
_cell.length_a   1.000
_cell.length_b   1.000
_cell.length_c   1.000
_cell.angle_alpha   90.00
_cell.angle_beta   90.00
_cell.angle_gamma   90.00
#
_symmetry.space_group_name_H-M   'P 1'
#
loop_
_entity.id
_entity.type
_entity.pdbx_description
1 polymer ?
#
loop_
_entity_poly.entity_id
_entity_poly.type
_entity_poly.pdbx_seq_one_letter_code
_entity_poly.pdbx_strand_id
1 'polypeptide(L)'
;MRNHDAASVSRRDILFSTIGFLGAAKLLRGWQDTTFSADVKVVNVLATVRDKKGQIVQNLTKDDFTVEEDSRPQSIRYFSRETDLPLTLGLLIDTSMSQRRVLGQERTASYRFLDQVLREDKDKAFVIHFDREVELLEDLTSSRKKLESALTSLETPQPQQRGGGSGGGGYPRAGGGRHGGGTTLYDAVLLASDEIMKKQHGRKALIVLSDGVDTGSKVSLTSAIESAQRADALVYSILFADEEGYGQRGGGFGGGGMGRRGGGYPPRSRYPQNRPDGKKILQQISKETGGSFFEVSKKLPIEQIYSRLGEELRNQYSLGYTPENPGGGFHKISVAVKQKDLIVQARDGYYAGR
;
A
#
# COMPACT_ATOMS: atom_id res chain seq x y z
N MET A 1 -42.41 -49.90 -33.22
CA MET A 1 -41.80 -50.69 -34.32
C MET A 1 -40.34 -50.25 -34.52
N ARG A 2 -39.46 -51.26 -34.27
CA ARG A 2 -38.07 -51.38 -34.72
C ARG A 2 -37.11 -50.25 -34.33
N ASN A 3 -36.24 -50.41 -33.31
CA ASN A 3 -35.00 -51.22 -33.15
C ASN A 3 -33.99 -51.07 -34.28
N HIS A 4 -32.80 -50.64 -33.94
CA HIS A 4 -31.48 -51.32 -34.12
C HIS A 4 -30.41 -50.29 -33.76
N ASP A 5 -29.58 -50.49 -32.94
CA ASP A 5 -28.63 -51.47 -32.44
C ASP A 5 -27.20 -50.83 -32.51
N ALA A 6 -26.58 -50.97 -31.41
CA ALA A 6 -25.18 -50.65 -31.14
C ALA A 6 -24.20 -51.55 -31.94
N ALA A 7 -23.04 -51.02 -32.26
CA ALA A 7 -21.86 -51.85 -32.52
C ALA A 7 -20.61 -51.21 -31.90
N SER A 8 -20.19 -51.83 -30.84
CA SER A 8 -18.85 -51.73 -30.25
C SER A 8 -17.83 -52.42 -31.19
N VAL A 9 -16.69 -51.79 -31.44
CA VAL A 9 -15.52 -52.50 -32.05
C VAL A 9 -14.38 -52.47 -31.04
N SER A 10 -14.03 -53.74 -30.71
CA SER A 10 -12.99 -54.18 -29.79
C SER A 10 -11.60 -53.99 -30.35
N ARG A 11 -10.66 -53.81 -29.41
CA ARG A 11 -9.22 -53.92 -29.60
C ARG A 11 -8.85 -55.34 -30.01
N ARG A 12 -7.92 -55.47 -30.95
CA ARG A 12 -6.89 -56.50 -31.11
C ARG A 12 -6.64 -56.86 -32.58
N ASP A 13 -5.34 -57.09 -32.75
CA ASP A 13 -4.70 -57.78 -33.88
C ASP A 13 -4.43 -56.95 -35.13
N ILE A 14 -3.14 -56.73 -35.34
CA ILE A 14 -2.43 -57.22 -36.53
C ILE A 14 -0.92 -57.19 -36.26
N LEU A 15 -0.38 -58.37 -36.42
CA LEU A 15 1.03 -58.75 -36.41
C LEU A 15 1.72 -58.41 -37.74
N PHE A 16 2.99 -58.02 -37.60
CA PHE A 16 4.16 -58.29 -38.50
C PHE A 16 4.03 -58.27 -40.01
N SER A 17 4.76 -57.37 -40.63
CA SER A 17 5.53 -57.72 -41.80
C SER A 17 6.80 -56.86 -41.89
N THR A 18 7.95 -57.53 -41.71
CA THR A 18 9.29 -57.05 -41.99
C THR A 18 9.56 -57.09 -43.50
N ILE A 19 9.93 -55.95 -44.09
CA ILE A 19 10.75 -55.92 -45.31
C ILE A 19 11.70 -54.73 -45.18
N GLY A 20 12.99 -55.05 -45.19
CA GLY A 20 14.07 -54.10 -45.13
C GLY A 20 14.25 -53.32 -46.47
N PHE A 21 14.69 -52.07 -46.27
CA PHE A 21 15.39 -51.32 -47.32
C PHE A 21 16.53 -50.51 -46.69
N LEU A 22 17.74 -50.90 -47.03
CA LEU A 22 18.95 -50.13 -46.83
C LEU A 22 18.89 -48.82 -47.64
N GLY A 23 19.33 -47.76 -47.08
CA GLY A 23 19.94 -46.69 -47.83
C GLY A 23 19.43 -45.27 -47.58
N ALA A 24 20.35 -44.46 -47.11
CA ALA A 24 20.38 -43.00 -47.09
C ALA A 24 20.15 -42.35 -45.72
N ALA A 25 21.22 -42.36 -44.92
CA ALA A 25 21.40 -41.38 -43.83
C ALA A 25 21.53 -39.99 -44.46
N LYS A 26 20.43 -39.26 -44.57
CA LYS A 26 20.45 -37.81 -44.74
C LYS A 26 20.52 -37.21 -43.35
N LEU A 27 21.65 -36.59 -43.03
CA LEU A 27 21.89 -35.67 -41.95
C LEU A 27 20.84 -34.57 -41.96
N LEU A 28 19.72 -34.78 -41.29
CA LEU A 28 18.85 -33.71 -40.85
C LEU A 28 19.54 -33.09 -39.60
N ARG A 29 20.41 -32.12 -39.87
CA ARG A 29 20.76 -31.12 -38.84
C ARG A 29 19.44 -30.50 -38.40
N GLY A 30 18.95 -30.94 -37.25
CA GLY A 30 17.90 -30.24 -36.54
C GLY A 30 18.38 -28.81 -36.25
N TRP A 31 17.77 -27.86 -36.95
CA TRP A 31 17.73 -26.51 -36.46
C TRP A 31 16.93 -26.59 -35.17
N GLN A 32 17.62 -26.62 -34.05
CA GLN A 32 17.02 -26.20 -32.80
C GLN A 32 16.80 -24.69 -32.96
N ASP A 33 15.59 -24.31 -33.27
CA ASP A 33 15.11 -22.97 -33.00
C ASP A 33 15.22 -22.80 -31.50
N THR A 34 16.38 -22.33 -31.07
CA THR A 34 16.51 -21.74 -29.75
C THR A 34 15.67 -20.46 -29.76
N THR A 35 14.38 -20.60 -29.50
CA THR A 35 13.55 -19.49 -29.06
C THR A 35 14.16 -18.99 -27.75
N PHE A 36 15.10 -18.04 -27.84
CA PHE A 36 15.45 -17.18 -26.75
C PHE A 36 14.21 -16.32 -26.46
N SER A 37 13.30 -16.81 -25.63
CA SER A 37 12.41 -15.91 -24.91
C SER A 37 13.29 -15.18 -23.90
N ALA A 38 13.95 -14.14 -24.34
CA ALA A 38 14.49 -13.17 -23.43
C ALA A 38 13.27 -12.57 -22.74
N ASP A 39 13.03 -12.99 -21.51
CA ASP A 39 12.04 -12.38 -20.61
C ASP A 39 12.57 -10.98 -20.32
N VAL A 40 12.25 -10.03 -21.21
CA VAL A 40 12.73 -8.65 -21.13
C VAL A 40 11.97 -8.00 -19.99
N LYS A 41 12.58 -7.98 -18.83
CA LYS A 41 12.00 -7.39 -17.62
C LYS A 41 11.86 -5.90 -17.82
N VAL A 42 10.64 -5.43 -18.10
CA VAL A 42 10.33 -4.01 -18.20
C VAL A 42 10.06 -3.46 -16.81
N VAL A 43 10.78 -2.41 -16.45
CA VAL A 43 10.47 -1.61 -15.24
C VAL A 43 9.48 -0.54 -15.64
N ASN A 44 8.30 -0.58 -15.03
CA ASN A 44 7.26 0.43 -15.21
C ASN A 44 7.25 1.38 -14.02
N VAL A 45 7.31 2.69 -14.29
CA VAL A 45 7.28 3.75 -13.28
C VAL A 45 6.05 4.62 -13.52
N LEU A 46 5.16 4.64 -12.56
CA LEU A 46 4.03 5.57 -12.56
C LEU A 46 4.50 6.93 -12.03
N ALA A 47 4.17 7.98 -12.75
CA ALA A 47 4.53 9.35 -12.39
C ALA A 47 3.33 10.30 -12.46
N THR A 48 3.17 11.12 -11.43
CA THR A 48 2.23 12.25 -11.44
C THR A 48 3.03 13.54 -11.58
N VAL A 49 2.60 14.43 -12.46
CA VAL A 49 3.26 15.73 -12.66
C VAL A 49 2.32 16.85 -12.28
N ARG A 50 2.83 17.82 -11.50
CA ARG A 50 2.09 18.98 -11.01
C ARG A 50 2.82 20.28 -11.31
N ASP A 51 2.06 21.34 -11.48
CA ASP A 51 2.59 22.70 -11.51
C ASP A 51 2.83 23.22 -10.07
N LYS A 52 3.40 24.43 -9.95
CA LYS A 52 3.62 25.12 -8.67
C LYS A 52 2.33 25.42 -7.89
N LYS A 53 1.18 25.41 -8.56
CA LYS A 53 -0.14 25.60 -7.92
C LYS A 53 -0.74 24.27 -7.45
N GLY A 54 -0.03 23.15 -7.70
CA GLY A 54 -0.47 21.80 -7.35
C GLY A 54 -1.47 21.20 -8.34
N GLN A 55 -1.70 21.85 -9.51
CA GLN A 55 -2.58 21.33 -10.54
C GLN A 55 -1.88 20.24 -11.36
N ILE A 56 -2.59 19.18 -11.70
CA ILE A 56 -2.05 18.07 -12.48
C ILE A 56 -1.84 18.50 -13.93
N VAL A 57 -0.66 18.22 -14.46
CA VAL A 57 -0.27 18.49 -15.85
C VAL A 57 -0.46 17.20 -16.66
N GLN A 58 -1.33 17.26 -17.67
CA GLN A 58 -1.78 16.06 -18.43
C GLN A 58 -1.30 16.03 -19.88
N ASN A 59 -0.63 17.06 -20.36
CA ASN A 59 -0.29 17.24 -21.78
C ASN A 59 1.18 16.98 -22.11
N LEU A 60 1.90 16.29 -21.22
CA LEU A 60 3.29 15.94 -21.46
C LEU A 60 3.40 14.73 -22.39
N THR A 61 4.49 14.69 -23.14
CA THR A 61 4.87 13.62 -24.05
C THR A 61 6.06 12.85 -23.50
N LYS A 62 6.40 11.74 -24.12
CA LYS A 62 7.59 10.93 -23.77
C LYS A 62 8.86 11.78 -23.72
N ASP A 63 9.01 12.71 -24.66
CA ASP A 63 10.22 13.53 -24.83
C ASP A 63 10.40 14.59 -23.74
N ASP A 64 9.35 14.86 -22.98
CA ASP A 64 9.40 15.78 -21.83
C ASP A 64 10.03 15.13 -20.60
N PHE A 65 10.11 13.80 -20.55
CA PHE A 65 10.61 13.06 -19.40
C PHE A 65 12.06 12.61 -19.55
N THR A 66 12.77 12.54 -18.42
CA THR A 66 14.04 11.85 -18.26
C THR A 66 13.91 10.85 -17.13
N VAL A 67 14.45 9.64 -17.34
CA VAL A 67 14.49 8.56 -16.33
C VAL A 67 15.94 8.16 -16.13
N GLU A 68 16.36 8.06 -14.88
CA GLU A 68 17.66 7.52 -14.50
C GLU A 68 17.47 6.34 -13.54
N GLU A 69 18.28 5.30 -13.71
CA GLU A 69 18.43 4.20 -12.78
C GLU A 69 19.88 4.15 -12.29
N ASP A 70 20.06 4.17 -10.98
CA ASP A 70 21.38 4.20 -10.33
C ASP A 70 22.30 5.30 -10.92
N SER A 71 21.72 6.50 -11.19
CA SER A 71 22.36 7.65 -11.81
C SER A 71 22.80 7.43 -13.28
N ARG A 72 22.26 6.43 -13.96
CA ARG A 72 22.47 6.18 -15.38
C ARG A 72 21.19 6.49 -16.16
N PRO A 73 21.27 7.32 -17.22
CA PRO A 73 20.11 7.62 -18.06
C PRO A 73 19.54 6.36 -18.68
N GLN A 74 18.20 6.22 -18.66
CA GLN A 74 17.47 5.12 -19.24
C GLN A 74 16.61 5.60 -20.41
N SER A 75 16.55 4.81 -21.47
CA SER A 75 15.69 5.08 -22.62
C SER A 75 14.25 4.64 -22.33
N ILE A 76 13.31 5.56 -22.28
CA ILE A 76 11.89 5.25 -22.14
C ILE A 76 11.44 4.53 -23.42
N ARG A 77 11.05 3.26 -23.33
CA ARG A 77 10.56 2.46 -24.45
C ARG A 77 9.05 2.45 -24.58
N TYR A 78 8.37 2.49 -23.44
CA TYR A 78 6.92 2.50 -23.34
C TYR A 78 6.47 3.77 -22.64
N PHE A 79 5.47 4.42 -23.20
CA PHE A 79 4.90 5.64 -22.63
C PHE A 79 3.39 5.61 -22.85
N SER A 80 2.64 5.75 -21.77
CA SER A 80 1.20 5.90 -21.83
C SER A 80 0.68 6.78 -20.71
N ARG A 81 -0.53 7.26 -20.86
CA ARG A 81 -1.32 7.83 -19.75
C ARG A 81 -2.24 6.73 -19.24
N GLU A 82 -2.03 6.36 -18.00
CA GLU A 82 -2.72 5.22 -17.37
C GLU A 82 -4.12 5.59 -16.91
N THR A 83 -5.00 6.01 -17.84
CA THR A 83 -6.38 6.37 -17.50
C THR A 83 -7.33 5.18 -17.51
N ASP A 84 -7.01 4.13 -18.26
CA ASP A 84 -7.96 3.07 -18.61
C ASP A 84 -7.64 1.70 -18.01
N LEU A 85 -6.44 1.51 -17.45
CA LEU A 85 -6.09 0.27 -16.77
C LEU A 85 -6.95 0.05 -15.51
N PRO A 86 -7.25 -1.22 -15.18
CA PRO A 86 -7.90 -1.56 -13.92
C PRO A 86 -7.13 -1.01 -12.71
N LEU A 87 -7.85 -0.52 -11.73
CA LEU A 87 -7.31 -0.04 -10.46
C LEU A 87 -7.68 -1.00 -9.34
N THR A 88 -6.67 -1.46 -8.60
CA THR A 88 -6.86 -2.12 -7.31
C THR A 88 -6.53 -1.14 -6.20
N LEU A 89 -7.51 -0.89 -5.32
CA LEU A 89 -7.42 0.08 -4.26
C LEU A 89 -7.55 -0.60 -2.90
N GLY A 90 -6.60 -0.38 -2.00
CA GLY A 90 -6.70 -0.82 -0.60
C GLY A 90 -6.90 0.37 0.33
N LEU A 91 -7.92 0.33 1.18
CA LEU A 91 -8.08 1.27 2.29
C LEU A 91 -7.55 0.63 3.57
N LEU A 92 -6.55 1.25 4.19
CA LEU A 92 -5.95 0.85 5.45
C LEU A 92 -6.29 1.91 6.49
N ILE A 93 -7.18 1.59 7.42
CA ILE A 93 -7.77 2.54 8.35
C ILE A 93 -7.30 2.25 9.77
N ASP A 94 -6.66 3.22 10.38
CA ASP A 94 -6.25 3.18 11.76
C ASP A 94 -7.47 3.34 12.68
N THR A 95 -7.79 2.29 13.44
CA THR A 95 -8.89 2.32 14.41
C THR A 95 -8.41 2.42 15.85
N SER A 96 -7.13 2.75 16.06
CA SER A 96 -6.56 2.92 17.38
C SER A 96 -7.25 4.05 18.17
N MET A 97 -7.05 4.07 19.48
CA MET A 97 -7.72 5.03 20.36
C MET A 97 -7.46 6.50 20.02
N SER A 98 -6.32 6.80 19.36
CA SER A 98 -5.99 8.15 18.89
C SER A 98 -6.93 8.62 17.77
N GLN A 99 -7.49 7.70 16.97
CA GLN A 99 -8.35 8.01 15.83
C GLN A 99 -9.85 8.07 16.18
N ARG A 100 -10.21 7.78 17.43
CA ARG A 100 -11.61 7.65 17.86
C ARG A 100 -12.49 8.85 17.48
N ARG A 101 -11.95 10.07 17.54
CA ARG A 101 -12.74 11.29 17.27
C ARG A 101 -13.00 11.52 15.80
N VAL A 102 -12.10 11.06 14.95
CA VAL A 102 -12.13 11.31 13.50
C VAL A 102 -12.71 10.14 12.69
N LEU A 103 -12.80 8.93 13.28
CA LEU A 103 -13.24 7.71 12.62
C LEU A 103 -14.61 7.84 11.90
N GLY A 104 -15.56 8.58 12.50
CA GLY A 104 -16.87 8.80 11.86
C GLY A 104 -16.77 9.64 10.58
N GLN A 105 -15.90 10.64 10.55
CA GLN A 105 -15.63 11.46 9.38
C GLN A 105 -14.86 10.65 8.33
N GLU A 106 -13.85 9.89 8.75
CA GLU A 106 -13.08 9.01 7.88
C GLU A 106 -13.97 8.01 7.14
N ARG A 107 -14.87 7.32 7.85
CA ARG A 107 -15.83 6.38 7.24
C ARG A 107 -16.66 7.01 6.15
N THR A 108 -17.29 8.14 6.46
CA THR A 108 -18.19 8.83 5.53
C THR A 108 -17.44 9.33 4.29
N ALA A 109 -16.27 9.93 4.49
CA ALA A 109 -15.46 10.44 3.41
C ALA A 109 -14.88 9.32 2.54
N SER A 110 -14.42 8.22 3.16
CA SER A 110 -13.90 7.03 2.47
C SER A 110 -14.96 6.37 1.60
N TYR A 111 -16.18 6.24 2.11
CA TYR A 111 -17.28 5.70 1.29
C TYR A 111 -17.55 6.58 0.07
N ARG A 112 -17.70 7.88 0.24
CA ARG A 112 -17.92 8.81 -0.88
C ARG A 112 -16.79 8.77 -1.89
N PHE A 113 -15.56 8.67 -1.43
CA PHE A 113 -14.40 8.54 -2.29
C PHE A 113 -14.45 7.26 -3.14
N LEU A 114 -14.70 6.11 -2.51
CA LEU A 114 -14.83 4.84 -3.24
C LEU A 114 -15.97 4.89 -4.26
N ASP A 115 -17.11 5.48 -3.89
CA ASP A 115 -18.25 5.65 -4.78
C ASP A 115 -17.92 6.48 -6.02
N GLN A 116 -17.07 7.51 -5.87
CA GLN A 116 -16.67 8.40 -6.97
C GLN A 116 -15.52 7.84 -7.83
N VAL A 117 -14.58 7.09 -7.21
CA VAL A 117 -13.34 6.67 -7.87
C VAL A 117 -13.49 5.32 -8.55
N LEU A 118 -14.21 4.37 -7.94
CA LEU A 118 -14.30 3.01 -8.45
C LEU A 118 -15.26 2.89 -9.64
N ARG A 119 -14.76 2.27 -10.70
CA ARG A 119 -15.55 1.80 -11.83
C ARG A 119 -15.88 0.34 -11.59
N GLU A 120 -17.16 0.01 -11.39
CA GLU A 120 -17.59 -1.34 -10.99
C GLU A 120 -17.26 -2.43 -12.04
N ASP A 121 -17.12 -2.05 -13.29
CA ASP A 121 -16.79 -2.93 -14.41
C ASP A 121 -15.30 -3.31 -14.46
N LYS A 122 -14.42 -2.53 -13.84
CA LYS A 122 -12.96 -2.68 -14.00
C LYS A 122 -12.18 -2.68 -12.70
N ASP A 123 -12.61 -1.86 -11.73
CA ASP A 123 -11.83 -1.57 -10.54
C ASP A 123 -12.28 -2.44 -9.37
N LYS A 124 -11.38 -2.71 -8.44
CA LYS A 124 -11.66 -3.43 -7.20
C LYS A 124 -11.07 -2.71 -6.01
N ALA A 125 -11.71 -2.86 -4.86
CA ALA A 125 -11.16 -2.36 -3.61
C ALA A 125 -11.28 -3.42 -2.52
N PHE A 126 -10.48 -3.27 -1.46
CA PHE A 126 -10.57 -4.00 -0.21
C PHE A 126 -10.39 -3.03 0.96
N VAL A 127 -10.83 -3.44 2.14
CA VAL A 127 -10.76 -2.63 3.37
C VAL A 127 -10.07 -3.43 4.45
N ILE A 128 -9.00 -2.86 5.00
CA ILE A 128 -8.30 -3.34 6.18
C ILE A 128 -8.43 -2.28 7.27
N HIS A 129 -8.69 -2.68 8.49
CA HIS A 129 -8.44 -1.84 9.64
C HIS A 129 -7.28 -2.39 10.47
N PHE A 130 -6.65 -1.52 11.22
CA PHE A 130 -5.56 -1.90 12.08
C PHE A 130 -5.54 -1.07 13.37
N ASP A 131 -5.30 -1.75 14.47
CA ASP A 131 -4.99 -1.18 15.78
C ASP A 131 -3.89 -2.03 16.43
N ARG A 132 -4.21 -2.95 17.31
CA ARG A 132 -3.30 -3.96 17.89
C ARG A 132 -3.07 -5.15 16.96
N GLU A 133 -4.00 -5.38 16.09
CA GLU A 133 -4.02 -6.45 15.09
C GLU A 133 -4.44 -5.86 13.76
N VAL A 134 -4.13 -6.57 12.68
CA VAL A 134 -4.53 -6.21 11.32
C VAL A 134 -5.65 -7.14 10.90
N GLU A 135 -6.79 -6.59 10.51
CA GLU A 135 -7.96 -7.36 10.10
C GLU A 135 -8.46 -6.92 8.73
N LEU A 136 -8.71 -7.89 7.86
CA LEU A 136 -9.34 -7.68 6.55
C LEU A 136 -10.87 -7.66 6.73
N LEU A 137 -11.48 -6.50 6.61
CA LEU A 137 -12.93 -6.32 6.76
C LEU A 137 -13.70 -6.69 5.51
N GLU A 138 -13.16 -6.39 4.34
CA GLU A 138 -13.73 -6.78 3.05
C GLU A 138 -12.59 -7.10 2.09
N ASP A 139 -12.67 -8.28 1.47
CA ASP A 139 -11.72 -8.72 0.45
C ASP A 139 -12.00 -8.00 -0.88
N LEU A 140 -11.15 -8.24 -1.87
CA LEU A 140 -11.24 -7.63 -3.20
C LEU A 140 -12.64 -7.74 -3.81
N THR A 141 -13.30 -6.61 -3.94
CA THR A 141 -14.63 -6.51 -4.51
C THR A 141 -14.82 -5.25 -5.35
N SER A 142 -15.67 -5.29 -6.36
CA SER A 142 -16.18 -4.10 -7.06
C SER A 142 -17.50 -3.59 -6.46
N SER A 143 -18.08 -4.33 -5.52
CA SER A 143 -19.38 -3.99 -4.92
C SER A 143 -19.29 -2.85 -3.92
N ARG A 144 -19.76 -1.66 -4.29
CA ARG A 144 -19.85 -0.49 -3.42
C ARG A 144 -20.58 -0.78 -2.12
N LYS A 145 -21.68 -1.58 -2.20
CA LYS A 145 -22.48 -1.96 -1.03
C LYS A 145 -21.68 -2.77 0.00
N LYS A 146 -20.83 -3.70 -0.45
CA LYS A 146 -19.96 -4.47 0.45
C LYS A 146 -18.93 -3.59 1.12
N LEU A 147 -18.29 -2.70 0.34
CA LEU A 147 -17.33 -1.73 0.87
C LEU A 147 -17.97 -0.77 1.87
N GLU A 148 -19.19 -0.30 1.61
CA GLU A 148 -19.95 0.52 2.55
C GLU A 148 -20.24 -0.22 3.85
N SER A 149 -20.66 -1.50 3.77
CA SER A 149 -20.91 -2.32 4.94
C SER A 149 -19.64 -2.50 5.78
N ALA A 150 -18.50 -2.78 5.14
CA ALA A 150 -17.21 -2.90 5.82
C ALA A 150 -16.79 -1.60 6.51
N LEU A 151 -16.94 -0.46 5.84
CA LEU A 151 -16.64 0.86 6.43
C LEU A 151 -17.59 1.18 7.61
N THR A 152 -18.84 0.77 7.51
CA THR A 152 -19.83 0.99 8.58
C THR A 152 -19.54 0.15 9.82
N SER A 153 -18.92 -1.02 9.67
CA SER A 153 -18.55 -1.90 10.79
C SER A 153 -17.30 -1.45 11.55
N LEU A 154 -16.56 -0.43 11.06
CA LEU A 154 -15.38 0.10 11.74
C LEU A 154 -15.73 0.63 13.13
N GLU A 155 -15.07 0.11 14.15
CA GLU A 155 -15.20 0.55 15.53
C GLU A 155 -13.83 0.75 16.16
N THR A 156 -13.74 1.68 17.09
CA THR A 156 -12.53 1.79 17.92
C THR A 156 -12.64 0.86 19.13
N PRO A 157 -11.52 0.26 19.59
CA PRO A 157 -11.53 -0.58 20.78
C PRO A 157 -12.15 0.16 21.96
N GLN A 158 -13.13 -0.46 22.60
CA GLN A 158 -13.69 0.12 23.84
C GLN A 158 -12.69 -0.06 24.98
N PRO A 159 -12.48 0.96 25.83
CA PRO A 159 -11.73 0.78 27.05
C PRO A 159 -12.43 -0.30 27.87
N GLN A 160 -11.77 -1.43 28.14
CA GLN A 160 -12.32 -2.41 29.07
C GLN A 160 -12.60 -1.70 30.38
N GLN A 161 -13.87 -1.43 30.69
CA GLN A 161 -14.30 -1.07 32.03
C GLN A 161 -13.92 -2.25 32.92
N ARG A 162 -12.82 -2.08 33.65
CA ARG A 162 -12.56 -2.96 34.80
C ARG A 162 -13.77 -2.77 35.71
N GLY A 163 -14.65 -3.77 35.68
CA GLY A 163 -15.75 -3.86 36.61
C GLY A 163 -15.20 -3.64 38.00
N GLY A 164 -15.71 -2.61 38.69
CA GLY A 164 -15.36 -2.33 40.06
C GLY A 164 -15.84 -3.45 40.96
N GLY A 165 -15.03 -4.49 41.08
CA GLY A 165 -15.14 -5.53 42.11
C GLY A 165 -14.37 -5.01 43.33
N SER A 166 -15.07 -4.38 44.23
CA SER A 166 -14.64 -4.16 45.59
C SER A 166 -14.47 -5.51 46.29
N GLY A 167 -13.28 -5.85 46.69
CA GLY A 167 -13.09 -7.02 47.56
C GLY A 167 -11.68 -7.59 47.55
N GLY A 168 -10.94 -7.38 48.64
CA GLY A 168 -10.00 -8.33 49.20
C GLY A 168 -8.53 -8.18 48.79
N GLY A 169 -7.71 -7.87 49.81
CA GLY A 169 -6.26 -7.81 49.77
C GLY A 169 -5.57 -9.03 49.16
N GLY A 170 -4.63 -8.76 48.27
CA GLY A 170 -3.77 -9.72 47.67
C GLY A 170 -2.51 -9.03 47.16
N TYR A 171 -1.37 -9.53 47.56
CA TYR A 171 -0.02 -9.06 47.29
C TYR A 171 0.23 -8.74 45.83
N PRO A 172 1.07 -7.75 45.50
CA PRO A 172 1.36 -7.40 44.09
C PRO A 172 2.22 -8.54 43.48
N ARG A 173 1.63 -9.30 42.57
CA ARG A 173 2.39 -10.17 41.67
C ARG A 173 3.14 -9.27 40.70
N ALA A 174 4.45 -9.18 40.88
CA ALA A 174 5.38 -8.73 39.86
C ALA A 174 5.25 -9.65 38.63
N GLY A 175 4.82 -9.13 37.50
CA GLY A 175 4.71 -9.91 36.26
C GLY A 175 3.47 -9.61 35.42
N GLY A 176 2.95 -8.38 35.45
CA GLY A 176 1.94 -7.92 34.50
C GLY A 176 2.63 -7.22 33.34
N GLY A 177 2.84 -7.90 32.20
CA GLY A 177 3.24 -7.26 30.98
C GLY A 177 2.29 -6.08 30.71
N ARG A 178 2.86 -4.92 30.51
CA ARG A 178 2.13 -3.76 29.97
C ARG A 178 1.65 -4.16 28.58
N HIS A 179 0.43 -4.65 28.47
CA HIS A 179 -0.29 -4.65 27.22
C HIS A 179 -0.66 -3.18 26.90
N GLY A 180 0.35 -2.38 26.55
CA GLY A 180 0.18 -1.09 25.94
C GLY A 180 -0.52 -1.32 24.61
N GLY A 181 -1.63 -0.63 24.36
CA GLY A 181 -2.26 -0.60 23.05
C GLY A 181 -1.20 -0.16 22.03
N GLY A 182 -0.91 -1.02 21.06
CA GLY A 182 0.00 -0.74 19.96
C GLY A 182 -0.80 -0.48 18.70
N THR A 183 -0.24 0.29 17.77
CA THR A 183 -0.77 0.44 16.40
C THR A 183 0.17 -0.31 15.48
N THR A 184 -0.39 -1.13 14.58
CA THR A 184 0.35 -2.06 13.70
C THR A 184 0.35 -1.57 12.24
N LEU A 185 0.75 -0.33 12.03
CA LEU A 185 0.77 0.33 10.71
C LEU A 185 1.66 -0.40 9.70
N TYR A 186 2.88 -0.78 10.10
CA TYR A 186 3.82 -1.41 9.16
C TYR A 186 3.37 -2.82 8.81
N ASP A 187 2.81 -3.57 9.76
CA ASP A 187 2.24 -4.89 9.50
C ASP A 187 1.06 -4.78 8.52
N ALA A 188 0.21 -3.75 8.65
CA ALA A 188 -0.91 -3.52 7.75
C ALA A 188 -0.46 -3.23 6.31
N VAL A 189 0.54 -2.37 6.13
CA VAL A 189 1.10 -2.07 4.80
C VAL A 189 1.76 -3.31 4.19
N LEU A 190 2.52 -4.08 4.98
CA LEU A 190 3.16 -5.31 4.50
C LEU A 190 2.12 -6.35 4.09
N LEU A 191 1.14 -6.66 4.94
CA LEU A 191 0.10 -7.65 4.64
C LEU A 191 -0.73 -7.26 3.42
N ALA A 192 -1.16 -6.01 3.32
CA ALA A 192 -1.88 -5.50 2.15
C ALA A 192 -1.06 -5.66 0.86
N SER A 193 0.24 -5.40 0.93
CA SER A 193 1.15 -5.46 -0.21
C SER A 193 1.43 -6.90 -0.65
N ASP A 194 1.88 -7.76 0.27
CA ASP A 194 2.32 -9.12 -0.05
C ASP A 194 1.17 -10.08 -0.30
N GLU A 195 0.10 -10.00 0.52
CA GLU A 195 -0.99 -10.96 0.44
C GLU A 195 -2.06 -10.59 -0.59
N ILE A 196 -2.27 -9.30 -0.85
CA ILE A 196 -3.34 -8.86 -1.74
C ILE A 196 -2.76 -8.20 -3.00
N MET A 197 -2.03 -7.09 -2.87
CA MET A 197 -1.61 -6.27 -4.01
C MET A 197 -0.67 -6.98 -4.98
N LYS A 198 0.27 -7.78 -4.47
CA LYS A 198 1.24 -8.52 -5.30
C LYS A 198 0.60 -9.49 -6.28
N LYS A 199 -0.59 -9.98 -5.97
CA LYS A 199 -1.38 -10.91 -6.80
C LYS A 199 -2.22 -10.20 -7.87
N GLN A 200 -2.26 -8.86 -7.85
CA GLN A 200 -3.09 -8.07 -8.76
C GLN A 200 -2.27 -7.51 -9.93
N HIS A 201 -2.96 -7.31 -11.04
CA HIS A 201 -2.43 -6.67 -12.25
C HIS A 201 -3.03 -5.26 -12.42
N GLY A 202 -2.38 -4.44 -13.23
CA GLY A 202 -2.81 -3.06 -13.47
C GLY A 202 -2.28 -2.10 -12.41
N ARG A 203 -3.00 -1.00 -12.19
CA ARG A 203 -2.62 0.03 -11.22
C ARG A 203 -3.00 -0.38 -9.81
N LYS A 204 -2.11 -0.13 -8.87
CA LYS A 204 -2.26 -0.56 -7.48
C LYS A 204 -1.98 0.61 -6.55
N ALA A 205 -2.90 0.89 -5.64
CA ALA A 205 -2.76 1.96 -4.68
C ALA A 205 -3.28 1.55 -3.31
N LEU A 206 -2.51 1.85 -2.27
CA LEU A 206 -2.92 1.77 -0.87
C LEU A 206 -3.17 3.19 -0.36
N ILE A 207 -4.25 3.38 0.37
CA ILE A 207 -4.57 4.64 1.07
C ILE A 207 -4.54 4.34 2.56
N VAL A 208 -3.59 4.94 3.25
CA VAL A 208 -3.40 4.82 4.70
C VAL A 208 -3.98 6.04 5.38
N LEU A 209 -4.93 5.82 6.30
CA LEU A 209 -5.51 6.85 7.15
C LEU A 209 -5.04 6.59 8.58
N SER A 210 -4.17 7.44 9.13
CA SER A 210 -3.54 7.24 10.45
C SER A 210 -2.88 8.52 10.96
N ASP A 211 -2.54 8.55 12.25
CA ASP A 211 -1.60 9.53 12.81
C ASP A 211 -0.12 9.17 12.56
N GLY A 212 0.12 8.01 11.95
CA GLY A 212 1.45 7.54 11.57
C GLY A 212 2.28 6.97 12.72
N VAL A 213 1.75 6.89 13.91
CA VAL A 213 2.47 6.35 15.07
C VAL A 213 2.34 4.83 15.09
N ASP A 214 3.45 4.14 14.86
CA ASP A 214 3.55 2.69 15.01
C ASP A 214 4.20 2.33 16.36
N THR A 215 3.59 1.43 17.09
CA THR A 215 4.10 0.95 18.38
C THR A 215 3.91 -0.55 18.57
N GLY A 216 3.32 -1.25 17.61
CA GLY A 216 2.89 -2.63 17.73
C GLY A 216 3.37 -3.56 16.61
N SER A 217 3.83 -3.03 15.48
CA SER A 217 4.24 -3.85 14.34
C SER A 217 5.41 -4.76 14.67
N LYS A 218 5.37 -5.95 14.08
CA LYS A 218 6.43 -6.96 14.14
C LYS A 218 7.51 -6.72 13.10
N VAL A 219 7.15 -6.02 12.02
CA VAL A 219 8.08 -5.68 10.95
C VAL A 219 8.57 -4.24 11.05
N SER A 220 9.66 -3.93 10.33
CA SER A 220 10.21 -2.58 10.29
C SER A 220 9.50 -1.72 9.22
N LEU A 221 9.61 -0.39 9.36
CA LEU A 221 9.18 0.56 8.34
C LEU A 221 9.79 0.24 6.96
N THR A 222 11.08 -0.07 6.93
CA THR A 222 11.80 -0.43 5.70
C THR A 222 11.20 -1.67 5.05
N SER A 223 10.88 -2.71 5.85
CA SER A 223 10.27 -3.94 5.32
C SER A 223 8.88 -3.69 4.73
N ALA A 224 8.08 -2.82 5.35
CA ALA A 224 6.76 -2.44 4.84
C ALA A 224 6.86 -1.68 3.50
N ILE A 225 7.79 -0.73 3.40
CA ILE A 225 8.06 0.02 2.16
C ILE A 225 8.56 -0.92 1.06
N GLU A 226 9.51 -1.80 1.38
CA GLU A 226 10.03 -2.79 0.44
C GLU A 226 8.92 -3.69 -0.11
N SER A 227 8.01 -4.15 0.75
CA SER A 227 6.87 -4.97 0.34
C SER A 227 5.96 -4.21 -0.65
N ALA A 228 5.63 -2.94 -0.37
CA ALA A 228 4.83 -2.11 -1.26
C ALA A 228 5.52 -1.88 -2.61
N GLN A 229 6.84 -1.63 -2.61
CA GLN A 229 7.62 -1.47 -3.84
C GLN A 229 7.69 -2.76 -4.66
N ARG A 230 7.85 -3.94 -4.02
CA ARG A 230 7.82 -5.25 -4.69
C ARG A 230 6.45 -5.60 -5.26
N ALA A 231 5.39 -5.08 -4.66
CA ALA A 231 4.02 -5.22 -5.14
C ALA A 231 3.68 -4.21 -6.24
N ASP A 232 4.57 -3.27 -6.59
CA ASP A 232 4.29 -2.11 -7.45
C ASP A 232 3.07 -1.30 -6.97
N ALA A 233 2.88 -1.19 -5.66
CA ALA A 233 1.77 -0.47 -5.05
C ALA A 233 2.22 0.93 -4.59
N LEU A 234 1.52 1.97 -5.06
CA LEU A 234 1.70 3.33 -4.56
C LEU A 234 1.02 3.45 -3.20
N VAL A 235 1.67 4.05 -2.23
CA VAL A 235 1.06 4.28 -0.91
C VAL A 235 0.78 5.75 -0.70
N TYR A 236 -0.49 6.10 -0.66
CA TYR A 236 -0.99 7.42 -0.31
C TYR A 236 -1.25 7.48 1.19
N SER A 237 -0.71 8.46 1.86
CA SER A 237 -0.90 8.61 3.29
C SER A 237 -1.70 9.87 3.62
N ILE A 238 -2.73 9.72 4.44
CA ILE A 238 -3.57 10.80 4.93
C ILE A 238 -3.40 10.89 6.45
N LEU A 239 -2.74 11.95 6.90
CA LEU A 239 -2.52 12.22 8.31
C LEU A 239 -3.76 12.85 8.92
N PHE A 240 -4.32 12.17 9.92
CA PHE A 240 -5.28 12.75 10.86
C PHE A 240 -4.56 13.05 12.17
N ALA A 241 -4.20 14.31 12.40
CA ALA A 241 -3.66 14.74 13.67
C ALA A 241 -4.80 15.29 14.55
N ASP A 242 -4.93 14.78 15.78
CA ASP A 242 -5.80 15.40 16.78
C ASP A 242 -5.14 16.72 17.24
N GLU A 243 -5.48 17.85 16.59
CA GLU A 243 -4.91 19.17 16.89
C GLU A 243 -5.13 19.57 18.38
N GLU A 244 -6.17 19.04 19.05
CA GLU A 244 -6.47 19.35 20.44
C GLU A 244 -5.59 18.56 21.42
N GLY A 245 -5.03 17.41 21.02
CA GLY A 245 -4.14 16.60 21.87
C GLY A 245 -2.74 17.20 22.05
N TYR A 246 -2.27 17.98 21.12
CA TYR A 246 -0.92 18.60 21.15
C TYR A 246 -0.89 19.95 21.91
N GLY A 247 -2.01 20.69 21.98
CA GLY A 247 -2.05 22.03 22.55
C GLY A 247 -2.23 22.11 24.07
N GLN A 248 -2.75 21.07 24.73
CA GLN A 248 -3.21 21.18 26.13
C GLN A 248 -2.22 20.67 27.19
N ARG A 249 -1.01 20.28 26.84
CA ARG A 249 0.02 19.85 27.80
C ARG A 249 1.03 20.93 28.23
N GLY A 250 0.87 22.15 27.75
CA GLY A 250 1.78 23.28 28.06
C GLY A 250 1.29 24.31 29.07
N GLY A 251 0.04 24.25 29.53
CA GLY A 251 -0.55 25.31 30.39
C GLY A 251 -1.08 24.82 31.73
N GLY A 252 -0.24 24.29 32.59
CA GLY A 252 -0.57 24.11 33.99
C GLY A 252 -0.39 25.43 34.78
N PHE A 253 -1.41 26.27 34.80
CA PHE A 253 -1.46 27.45 35.64
C PHE A 253 -1.45 27.02 37.12
N GLY A 254 -0.50 27.61 37.87
CA GLY A 254 -0.33 27.40 39.27
C GLY A 254 -1.55 27.83 40.09
N GLY A 255 -2.10 26.87 40.84
CA GLY A 255 -2.94 27.13 42.00
C GLY A 255 -2.10 27.01 43.26
N GLY A 256 -1.86 28.11 43.95
CA GLY A 256 -1.16 28.13 45.21
C GLY A 256 -1.91 27.35 46.29
N GLY A 257 -1.22 26.44 46.95
CA GLY A 257 -1.65 25.73 48.15
C GLY A 257 -0.45 25.57 49.07
N MET A 258 -0.38 26.42 50.16
CA MET A 258 0.53 26.26 51.30
C MET A 258 0.24 24.92 51.99
N GLY A 259 1.28 24.12 52.26
CA GLY A 259 1.15 23.15 53.31
C GLY A 259 2.07 21.93 53.25
N ARG A 260 3.07 21.95 54.14
CA ARG A 260 3.75 20.84 54.85
C ARG A 260 4.90 20.08 54.19
N ARG A 261 6.03 20.24 54.87
CA ARG A 261 7.27 19.45 54.90
C ARG A 261 7.05 17.95 54.75
N GLY A 262 7.82 17.32 53.91
CA GLY A 262 8.00 15.85 53.86
C GLY A 262 8.85 15.43 52.67
N GLY A 263 10.09 14.99 52.95
CA GLY A 263 10.91 14.05 52.18
C GLY A 263 11.09 14.29 50.69
N GLY A 264 12.19 14.95 50.31
CA GLY A 264 12.56 15.13 48.92
C GLY A 264 13.03 13.83 48.26
N TYR A 265 12.23 13.26 47.35
CA TYR A 265 12.74 12.47 46.26
C TYR A 265 13.09 13.41 45.12
N PRO A 266 14.27 13.30 44.50
CA PRO A 266 14.61 14.11 43.34
C PRO A 266 13.55 13.87 42.25
N PRO A 267 13.15 14.91 41.50
CA PRO A 267 12.23 14.76 40.39
C PRO A 267 12.88 13.79 39.40
N ARG A 268 12.23 12.64 39.19
CA ARG A 268 12.60 11.72 38.15
C ARG A 268 12.65 12.54 36.85
N SER A 269 13.84 12.73 36.30
CA SER A 269 14.06 13.32 35.00
C SER A 269 13.13 12.62 34.03
N ARG A 270 12.13 13.34 33.51
CA ARG A 270 11.32 12.89 32.40
C ARG A 270 12.28 12.82 31.22
N TYR A 271 12.81 11.64 30.96
CA TYR A 271 13.42 11.38 29.65
C TYR A 271 12.39 11.78 28.60
N PRO A 272 12.76 12.60 27.61
CA PRO A 272 11.90 12.83 26.46
C PRO A 272 11.63 11.44 25.88
N GLN A 273 10.40 10.97 25.97
CA GLN A 273 10.03 9.79 25.19
C GLN A 273 10.14 10.24 23.74
N ASN A 274 11.16 9.78 23.04
CA ASN A 274 11.33 9.94 21.62
C ASN A 274 10.20 9.13 20.97
N ARG A 275 8.98 9.68 20.94
CA ARG A 275 7.89 9.10 20.17
C ARG A 275 8.24 9.28 18.72
N PRO A 276 8.13 8.23 17.89
CA PRO A 276 8.31 8.38 16.46
C PRO A 276 7.43 9.51 15.93
N ASP A 277 7.98 10.33 15.05
CA ASP A 277 7.24 11.39 14.38
C ASP A 277 6.38 10.75 13.27
N GLY A 278 5.10 10.48 13.58
CA GLY A 278 4.18 9.81 12.67
C GLY A 278 4.06 10.52 11.32
N LYS A 279 4.11 11.85 11.31
CA LYS A 279 4.10 12.64 10.08
C LYS A 279 5.29 12.29 9.17
N LYS A 280 6.50 12.19 9.74
CA LYS A 280 7.70 11.82 8.96
C LYS A 280 7.62 10.39 8.43
N ILE A 281 7.05 9.48 9.24
CA ILE A 281 6.84 8.09 8.82
C ILE A 281 5.91 8.03 7.61
N LEU A 282 4.75 8.67 7.69
CA LEU A 282 3.78 8.69 6.57
C LEU A 282 4.35 9.39 5.33
N GLN A 283 5.10 10.47 5.50
CA GLN A 283 5.80 11.14 4.40
C GLN A 283 6.83 10.22 3.73
N GLN A 284 7.59 9.47 4.52
CA GLN A 284 8.60 8.54 4.02
C GLN A 284 7.95 7.40 3.23
N ILE A 285 6.90 6.75 3.78
CA ILE A 285 6.17 5.69 3.09
C ILE A 285 5.66 6.16 1.73
N SER A 286 4.95 7.30 1.70
CA SER A 286 4.39 7.82 0.46
C SER A 286 5.47 8.17 -0.55
N LYS A 287 6.51 8.88 -0.12
CA LYS A 287 7.60 9.32 -1.00
C LYS A 287 8.33 8.15 -1.65
N GLU A 288 8.75 7.15 -0.85
CA GLU A 288 9.55 6.04 -1.34
C GLU A 288 8.75 5.09 -2.24
N THR A 289 7.42 5.01 -2.05
CA THR A 289 6.52 4.19 -2.88
C THR A 289 5.92 4.95 -4.07
N GLY A 290 6.09 6.28 -4.14
CA GLY A 290 5.60 7.13 -5.24
C GLY A 290 4.18 7.65 -5.08
N GLY A 291 3.55 7.46 -3.92
CA GLY A 291 2.27 8.09 -3.58
C GLY A 291 2.43 9.49 -2.98
N SER A 292 1.32 10.17 -2.69
CA SER A 292 1.28 11.50 -2.08
C SER A 292 0.96 11.44 -0.59
N PHE A 293 1.55 12.36 0.17
CA PHE A 293 1.21 12.61 1.56
C PHE A 293 0.28 13.80 1.67
N PHE A 294 -0.78 13.64 2.46
CA PHE A 294 -1.75 14.69 2.78
C PHE A 294 -1.93 14.84 4.29
N GLU A 295 -2.22 16.05 4.73
CA GLU A 295 -2.53 16.35 6.14
C GLU A 295 -3.90 17.00 6.20
N VAL A 296 -4.82 16.38 6.94
CA VAL A 296 -6.17 16.91 7.13
C VAL A 296 -6.10 18.15 8.00
N SER A 297 -6.73 19.21 7.55
CA SER A 297 -6.80 20.48 8.27
C SER A 297 -8.07 21.26 7.90
N LYS A 298 -8.36 22.34 8.61
CA LYS A 298 -9.47 23.25 8.28
C LYS A 298 -9.35 23.84 6.87
N LYS A 299 -8.12 24.01 6.36
CA LYS A 299 -7.84 24.53 5.00
C LYS A 299 -7.88 23.44 3.93
N LEU A 300 -7.66 22.20 4.31
CA LEU A 300 -7.64 21.05 3.43
C LEU A 300 -8.42 19.90 4.08
N PRO A 301 -9.76 19.94 4.04
CA PRO A 301 -10.59 18.85 4.57
C PRO A 301 -10.44 17.55 3.75
N ILE A 302 -10.82 16.43 4.37
CA ILE A 302 -10.61 15.10 3.78
C ILE A 302 -11.30 14.95 2.41
N GLU A 303 -12.44 15.57 2.20
CA GLU A 303 -13.16 15.51 0.92
C GLU A 303 -12.33 16.12 -0.23
N GLN A 304 -11.63 17.24 0.05
CA GLN A 304 -10.73 17.84 -0.92
C GLN A 304 -9.48 16.99 -1.16
N ILE A 305 -8.97 16.32 -0.12
CA ILE A 305 -7.86 15.38 -0.24
C ILE A 305 -8.27 14.23 -1.16
N TYR A 306 -9.43 13.64 -0.94
CA TYR A 306 -9.93 12.55 -1.77
C TYR A 306 -10.20 12.98 -3.21
N SER A 307 -10.70 14.21 -3.44
CA SER A 307 -10.82 14.74 -4.80
C SER A 307 -9.46 14.80 -5.51
N ARG A 308 -8.44 15.37 -4.85
CA ARG A 308 -7.07 15.43 -5.39
C ARG A 308 -6.47 14.04 -5.63
N LEU A 309 -6.70 13.12 -4.71
CA LEU A 309 -6.23 11.73 -4.83
C LEU A 309 -6.90 11.02 -6.01
N GLY A 310 -8.21 11.22 -6.20
CA GLY A 310 -8.94 10.71 -7.36
C GLY A 310 -8.42 11.29 -8.68
N GLU A 311 -8.05 12.58 -8.73
CA GLU A 311 -7.41 13.20 -9.88
C GLU A 311 -6.03 12.60 -10.14
N GLU A 312 -5.21 12.38 -9.10
CA GLU A 312 -3.90 11.72 -9.24
C GLU A 312 -4.02 10.33 -9.82
N LEU A 313 -4.88 9.52 -9.23
CA LEU A 313 -5.10 8.13 -9.66
C LEU A 313 -5.58 8.03 -11.12
N ARG A 314 -6.24 9.07 -11.66
CA ARG A 314 -6.73 9.07 -13.04
C ARG A 314 -5.75 9.65 -14.06
N ASN A 315 -4.71 10.36 -13.60
CA ASN A 315 -3.85 11.15 -14.47
C ASN A 315 -2.37 10.84 -14.28
N GLN A 316 -2.05 9.57 -14.18
CA GLN A 316 -0.67 9.10 -14.09
C GLN A 316 -0.08 8.85 -15.47
N TYR A 317 1.20 9.18 -15.62
CA TYR A 317 2.03 8.74 -16.73
C TYR A 317 2.68 7.42 -16.39
N SER A 318 2.70 6.50 -17.33
CA SER A 318 3.42 5.23 -17.24
C SER A 318 4.67 5.31 -18.11
N LEU A 319 5.83 5.16 -17.49
CA LEU A 319 7.13 5.24 -18.11
C LEU A 319 7.79 3.87 -18.03
N GLY A 320 7.85 3.15 -19.15
CA GLY A 320 8.46 1.82 -19.21
C GLY A 320 9.85 1.86 -19.83
N TYR A 321 10.83 1.25 -19.16
CA TYR A 321 12.18 1.08 -19.70
C TYR A 321 12.70 -0.33 -19.40
N THR A 322 13.73 -0.75 -20.13
CA THR A 322 14.42 -2.03 -19.89
C THR A 322 15.77 -1.71 -19.26
N PRO A 323 16.01 -2.16 -18.02
CA PRO A 323 17.31 -1.95 -17.36
C PRO A 323 18.47 -2.54 -18.17
N GLU A 324 19.58 -1.81 -18.26
CA GLU A 324 20.80 -2.33 -18.90
C GLU A 324 21.47 -3.41 -18.05
N ASN A 325 21.38 -3.28 -16.72
CA ASN A 325 21.91 -4.25 -15.76
C ASN A 325 20.79 -4.72 -14.82
N PRO A 326 20.07 -5.80 -15.16
CA PRO A 326 19.01 -6.33 -14.31
C PRO A 326 19.57 -7.13 -13.12
N GLY A 327 20.51 -6.54 -12.36
CA GLY A 327 21.05 -7.13 -11.14
C GLY A 327 19.97 -7.35 -10.09
N GLY A 328 20.23 -8.20 -9.07
CA GLY A 328 19.34 -8.34 -7.92
C GLY A 328 19.57 -7.19 -6.92
N GLY A 329 18.54 -6.85 -6.16
CA GLY A 329 18.63 -5.84 -5.09
C GLY A 329 17.79 -4.59 -5.37
N PHE A 330 18.03 -3.55 -4.58
CA PHE A 330 17.36 -2.26 -4.75
C PHE A 330 18.06 -1.43 -5.83
N HIS A 331 17.27 -0.91 -6.77
CA HIS A 331 17.71 0.04 -7.79
C HIS A 331 17.00 1.38 -7.59
N LYS A 332 17.80 2.43 -7.46
CA LYS A 332 17.26 3.78 -7.30
C LYS A 332 16.78 4.34 -8.63
N ILE A 333 15.58 4.91 -8.64
CA ILE A 333 14.99 5.58 -9.81
C ILE A 333 14.91 7.08 -9.55
N SER A 334 15.21 7.87 -10.58
CA SER A 334 14.95 9.30 -10.62
C SER A 334 14.18 9.62 -11.89
N VAL A 335 13.02 10.27 -11.74
CA VAL A 335 12.22 10.76 -12.86
C VAL A 335 12.16 12.27 -12.80
N ALA A 336 12.50 12.92 -13.91
CA ALA A 336 12.42 14.37 -14.02
C ALA A 336 11.72 14.78 -15.31
N VAL A 337 11.26 16.02 -15.37
CA VAL A 337 10.71 16.66 -16.59
C VAL A 337 11.60 17.82 -17.01
N LYS A 338 11.74 18.03 -18.32
CA LYS A 338 12.57 19.09 -18.90
C LYS A 338 12.02 20.49 -18.62
N GLN A 339 10.71 20.60 -18.46
CA GLN A 339 10.07 21.89 -18.16
C GLN A 339 10.40 22.31 -16.73
N LYS A 340 10.91 23.53 -16.58
CA LYS A 340 11.12 24.15 -15.28
C LYS A 340 9.76 24.41 -14.62
N ASP A 341 9.72 24.37 -13.29
CA ASP A 341 8.53 24.67 -12.49
C ASP A 341 7.47 23.58 -12.41
N LEU A 342 7.75 22.39 -12.91
CA LEU A 342 6.96 21.20 -12.69
C LEU A 342 7.58 20.31 -11.63
N ILE A 343 6.71 19.68 -10.83
CA ILE A 343 7.08 18.74 -9.79
C ILE A 343 6.66 17.35 -10.23
N VAL A 344 7.60 16.42 -10.29
CA VAL A 344 7.33 15.01 -10.60
C VAL A 344 7.29 14.24 -9.31
N GLN A 345 6.27 13.42 -9.16
CA GLN A 345 6.15 12.43 -8.11
C GLN A 345 6.12 11.04 -8.72
N ALA A 346 7.07 10.22 -8.32
CA ALA A 346 7.23 8.83 -8.72
C ALA A 346 7.93 8.09 -7.59
N ARG A 347 7.96 6.75 -7.63
CA ARG A 347 8.69 5.95 -6.66
C ARG A 347 10.20 6.21 -6.71
N ASP A 348 10.86 6.19 -5.56
CA ASP A 348 12.31 6.44 -5.45
C ASP A 348 13.16 5.24 -5.95
N GLY A 349 12.55 4.09 -6.20
CA GLY A 349 13.25 2.90 -6.66
C GLY A 349 12.37 1.65 -6.73
N TYR A 350 12.99 0.52 -7.00
CA TYR A 350 12.34 -0.79 -7.01
C TYR A 350 13.34 -1.88 -6.62
N TYR A 351 12.81 -3.03 -6.23
CA TYR A 351 13.60 -4.22 -6.00
C TYR A 351 13.56 -5.13 -7.22
N ALA A 352 14.70 -5.32 -7.88
CA ALA A 352 14.82 -6.31 -8.94
C ALA A 352 14.66 -7.70 -8.32
N GLY A 353 13.78 -8.52 -8.92
CA GLY A 353 13.36 -9.78 -8.36
C GLY A 353 14.49 -10.77 -8.12
N ARG A 354 14.21 -11.63 -7.15
CA ARG A 354 14.86 -12.94 -7.06
C ARG A 354 14.26 -13.89 -8.09
#